data_47bcd6890103b119d4f147732230dd0a
#
_entry.id   47bcd6890103b119d4f147732230dd0a
#
_cell.length_a   1.000
_cell.length_b   1.000
_cell.length_c   1.000
_cell.angle_alpha   90.00
_cell.angle_beta   90.00
_cell.angle_gamma   90.00
#
_symmetry.space_group_name_H-M   'P 1'
#
loop_
_entity.id
_entity.type
_entity.pdbx_description
1 polymer ?
#
loop_
_entity_poly.entity_id
_entity_poly.type
_entity_poly.pdbx_seq_one_letter_code
_entity_poly.pdbx_strand_id
1 'polypeptide(L)'
;MYMNREILNTINMNTIPFNKPCILDDSLKYVSEVFQKGKLCGNGDFTKKCQTFFETGYGFKKCLMTSSCTDALEMAAILCNIRPGDEVIVPSYTFVSTALAFVRQGAKIVFADSETMTPNIDTSKIESLISPNTKAIVPVHYAGVACDMEQIMRIADKYGLWVVEDAAQAVDSFYNGRPLGS
;
A
#
# COMPACT_ATOMS: atom_id res chain seq x y z
N MET A 1 7.04 28.87 -15.76
CA MET A 1 6.71 28.33 -17.10
C MET A 1 5.32 27.72 -16.95
N TYR A 2 4.28 28.48 -17.28
CA TYR A 2 2.89 28.04 -17.13
C TYR A 2 2.59 26.99 -18.20
N MET A 3 2.18 25.79 -17.77
CA MET A 3 1.67 24.80 -18.71
C MET A 3 0.40 25.33 -19.37
N ASN A 4 0.44 25.40 -20.69
CA ASN A 4 -0.58 26.04 -21.54
C ASN A 4 -1.91 25.27 -21.40
N ARG A 5 -3.01 25.97 -21.07
CA ARG A 5 -4.37 25.41 -20.99
C ARG A 5 -4.84 24.74 -22.30
N GLU A 6 -4.20 25.04 -23.41
CA GLU A 6 -4.55 24.46 -24.72
C GLU A 6 -4.21 22.97 -24.85
N ILE A 7 -3.25 22.44 -24.06
CA ILE A 7 -2.92 21.00 -24.10
C ILE A 7 -4.03 20.14 -23.46
N LEU A 8 -4.84 20.70 -22.58
CA LEU A 8 -5.94 19.98 -21.94
C LEU A 8 -7.19 19.79 -22.82
N ASN A 9 -7.32 20.57 -23.89
CA ASN A 9 -8.51 20.53 -24.77
C ASN A 9 -8.40 19.57 -25.95
N THR A 10 -7.26 18.87 -26.12
CA THR A 10 -7.05 17.91 -27.22
C THR A 10 -7.21 16.44 -26.80
N ILE A 11 -7.71 16.18 -25.60
CA ILE A 11 -8.00 14.79 -25.21
C ILE A 11 -9.24 14.34 -25.99
N ASN A 12 -9.02 13.50 -26.98
CA ASN A 12 -10.07 12.83 -27.71
C ASN A 12 -10.99 12.10 -26.70
N MET A 13 -12.26 12.50 -26.62
CA MET A 13 -13.26 11.99 -25.67
C MET A 13 -13.45 10.46 -25.71
N ASN A 14 -12.89 9.78 -26.72
CA ASN A 14 -12.94 8.33 -26.89
C ASN A 14 -11.70 7.59 -26.34
N THR A 15 -10.74 8.31 -25.73
CA THR A 15 -9.53 7.69 -25.17
C THR A 15 -9.65 7.58 -23.66
N ILE A 16 -9.62 6.39 -23.13
CA ILE A 16 -9.52 6.13 -21.69
C ILE A 16 -8.02 6.15 -21.35
N PRO A 17 -7.51 7.17 -20.63
CA PRO A 17 -6.11 7.22 -20.26
C PRO A 17 -5.81 6.16 -19.19
N PHE A 18 -4.62 5.57 -19.24
CA PHE A 18 -4.16 4.64 -18.20
C PHE A 18 -4.12 5.31 -16.82
N ASN A 19 -3.70 6.57 -16.77
CA ASN A 19 -3.64 7.37 -15.54
C ASN A 19 -4.01 8.82 -15.85
N LYS A 20 -4.79 9.42 -14.95
CA LYS A 20 -5.13 10.85 -15.00
C LYS A 20 -4.99 11.43 -13.59
N PRO A 21 -3.96 12.25 -13.32
CA PRO A 21 -3.81 12.91 -12.03
C PRO A 21 -5.03 13.77 -11.68
N CYS A 22 -5.50 13.67 -10.46
CA CYS A 22 -6.50 14.57 -9.91
C CYS A 22 -5.81 15.77 -9.28
N ILE A 23 -5.96 16.95 -9.87
CA ILE A 23 -5.41 18.20 -9.35
C ILE A 23 -6.60 19.05 -8.91
N LEU A 24 -6.67 19.34 -7.61
CA LEU A 24 -7.70 20.18 -7.03
C LEU A 24 -7.31 21.66 -7.15
N ASP A 25 -8.30 22.55 -7.20
CA ASP A 25 -8.09 24.00 -7.35
C ASP A 25 -7.24 24.59 -6.21
N ASP A 26 -7.36 24.05 -5.00
CA ASP A 26 -6.61 24.48 -3.83
C ASP A 26 -5.16 23.92 -3.75
N SER A 27 -4.76 23.01 -4.63
CA SER A 27 -3.45 22.36 -4.55
C SER A 27 -2.29 23.37 -4.55
N LEU A 28 -2.34 24.39 -5.42
CA LEU A 28 -1.33 25.43 -5.48
C LEU A 28 -1.30 26.32 -4.24
N LYS A 29 -2.44 26.53 -3.61
CA LYS A 29 -2.53 27.30 -2.35
C LYS A 29 -1.75 26.58 -1.25
N TYR A 30 -1.96 25.27 -1.06
CA TYR A 30 -1.24 24.51 -0.05
C TYR A 30 0.27 24.48 -0.30
N VAL A 31 0.68 24.35 -1.55
CA VAL A 31 2.11 24.44 -1.92
C VAL A 31 2.68 25.82 -1.56
N SER A 32 1.96 26.89 -1.89
CA SER A 32 2.37 28.28 -1.56
C SER A 32 2.47 28.49 -0.05
N GLU A 33 1.55 27.97 0.75
CA GLU A 33 1.62 28.05 2.20
C GLU A 33 2.87 27.39 2.77
N VAL A 34 3.30 26.24 2.21
CA VAL A 34 4.54 25.57 2.64
C VAL A 34 5.76 26.46 2.40
N PHE A 35 5.84 27.07 1.22
CA PHE A 35 6.93 27.98 0.89
C PHE A 35 6.96 29.22 1.79
N GLN A 36 5.79 29.82 2.04
CA GLN A 36 5.66 30.99 2.92
C GLN A 36 6.10 30.69 4.35
N LYS A 37 5.83 29.49 4.85
CA LYS A 37 6.26 29.05 6.18
C LYS A 37 7.75 28.75 6.27
N GLY A 38 8.44 28.58 5.14
CA GLY A 38 9.88 28.32 5.07
C GLY A 38 10.34 26.98 5.62
N LYS A 39 9.42 26.05 5.95
CA LYS A 39 9.76 24.70 6.41
C LYS A 39 9.54 23.68 5.30
N LEU A 40 10.57 23.41 4.52
CA LEU A 40 10.54 22.49 3.37
C LEU A 40 11.04 21.07 3.68
N CYS A 41 11.47 20.81 4.91
CA CYS A 41 11.90 19.45 5.33
C CYS A 41 10.72 18.56 5.62
N GLY A 42 10.95 17.25 5.71
CA GLY A 42 9.95 16.25 6.09
C GLY A 42 9.33 16.51 7.47
N ASN A 43 8.23 15.84 7.74
CA ASN A 43 7.46 15.95 8.98
C ASN A 43 6.99 17.39 9.30
N GLY A 44 6.62 18.14 8.26
CA GLY A 44 6.04 19.48 8.34
C GLY A 44 4.56 19.47 8.76
N ASP A 45 3.95 20.67 8.75
CA ASP A 45 2.56 20.85 9.20
C ASP A 45 1.57 20.03 8.38
N PHE A 46 1.75 19.96 7.05
CA PHE A 46 0.86 19.18 6.19
C PHE A 46 1.02 17.67 6.38
N THR A 47 2.24 17.20 6.61
CA THR A 47 2.49 15.80 6.99
C THR A 47 1.70 15.45 8.25
N LYS A 48 1.77 16.29 9.28
CA LYS A 48 1.03 16.09 10.54
C LYS A 48 -0.48 16.15 10.34
N LYS A 49 -0.98 17.06 9.50
CA LYS A 49 -2.41 17.11 9.15
C LYS A 49 -2.87 15.82 8.47
N CYS A 50 -2.10 15.29 7.52
CA CYS A 50 -2.41 14.01 6.88
C CYS A 50 -2.40 12.85 7.89
N GLN A 51 -1.39 12.78 8.76
CA GLN A 51 -1.33 11.77 9.82
C GLN A 51 -2.57 11.82 10.72
N THR A 52 -2.90 13.02 11.22
CA THR A 52 -4.09 13.23 12.05
C THR A 52 -5.37 12.85 11.31
N PHE A 53 -5.49 13.21 10.03
CA PHE A 53 -6.66 12.85 9.22
C PHE A 53 -6.87 11.33 9.17
N PHE A 54 -5.83 10.56 8.91
CA PHE A 54 -5.93 9.11 8.88
C PHE A 54 -6.17 8.51 10.28
N GLU A 55 -5.52 9.03 11.32
CA GLU A 55 -5.70 8.56 12.69
C GLU A 55 -7.13 8.83 13.20
N THR A 56 -7.69 10.01 12.90
CA THR A 56 -9.02 10.40 13.40
C THR A 56 -10.16 9.98 12.48
N GLY A 57 -9.96 10.07 11.16
CA GLY A 57 -11.00 9.79 10.18
C GLY A 57 -11.21 8.29 9.92
N TYR A 58 -10.11 7.51 9.95
CA TYR A 58 -10.14 6.07 9.71
C TYR A 58 -9.91 5.24 10.97
N GLY A 59 -9.60 5.87 12.10
CA GLY A 59 -9.36 5.17 13.35
C GLY A 59 -8.04 4.41 13.42
N PHE A 60 -7.07 4.76 12.58
CA PHE A 60 -5.75 4.13 12.61
C PHE A 60 -5.05 4.45 13.94
N LYS A 61 -4.45 3.45 14.55
CA LYS A 61 -3.71 3.60 15.80
C LYS A 61 -2.57 4.60 15.67
N LYS A 62 -1.86 4.53 14.53
CA LYS A 62 -0.75 5.41 14.17
C LYS A 62 -0.62 5.48 12.65
N CYS A 63 -0.43 6.69 12.14
CA CYS A 63 -0.12 6.94 10.74
C CYS A 63 1.24 7.61 10.63
N LEU A 64 2.12 7.05 9.81
CA LEU A 64 3.41 7.64 9.43
C LEU A 64 3.42 7.83 7.92
N MET A 65 3.61 9.07 7.49
CA MET A 65 3.69 9.38 6.06
C MET A 65 5.09 9.09 5.53
N THR A 66 5.13 8.38 4.42
CA THR A 66 6.34 8.11 3.63
C THR A 66 6.23 8.77 2.26
N SER A 67 7.32 8.81 1.50
CA SER A 67 7.31 9.37 0.13
C SER A 67 6.61 8.48 -0.89
N SER A 68 6.50 7.17 -0.59
CA SER A 68 5.80 6.20 -1.43
C SER A 68 5.34 5.00 -0.61
N CYS A 69 4.40 4.22 -1.15
CA CYS A 69 4.05 2.91 -0.56
C CYS A 69 5.24 1.94 -0.58
N THR A 70 6.13 2.06 -1.57
CA THR A 70 7.39 1.28 -1.61
C THR A 70 8.21 1.49 -0.35
N ASP A 71 8.40 2.75 0.07
CA ASP A 71 9.13 3.06 1.30
C ASP A 71 8.42 2.51 2.55
N ALA A 72 7.08 2.57 2.56
CA ALA A 72 6.29 2.01 3.65
C ALA A 72 6.47 0.49 3.76
N LEU A 73 6.46 -0.23 2.64
CA LEU A 73 6.70 -1.68 2.59
C LEU A 73 8.13 -2.04 3.04
N GLU A 74 9.14 -1.26 2.62
CA GLU A 74 10.52 -1.45 3.08
C GLU A 74 10.65 -1.25 4.60
N MET A 75 9.98 -0.22 5.14
CA MET A 75 9.92 -0.01 6.58
C MET A 75 9.19 -1.16 7.30
N ALA A 76 8.10 -1.66 6.74
CA ALA A 76 7.37 -2.81 7.29
C ALA A 76 8.26 -4.07 7.33
N ALA A 77 9.03 -4.34 6.28
CA ALA A 77 9.98 -5.46 6.24
C ALA A 77 11.04 -5.37 7.37
N ILE A 78 11.54 -4.15 7.64
CA ILE A 78 12.46 -3.90 8.76
C ILE A 78 11.75 -4.14 10.11
N LEU A 79 10.54 -3.62 10.27
CA LEU A 79 9.76 -3.76 11.52
C LEU A 79 9.38 -5.21 11.81
N CYS A 80 9.08 -6.00 10.78
CA CYS A 80 8.87 -7.45 10.89
C CYS A 80 10.16 -8.23 11.19
N ASN A 81 11.33 -7.54 11.26
CA ASN A 81 12.64 -8.14 11.49
C ASN A 81 12.97 -9.25 10.48
N ILE A 82 12.65 -9.01 9.21
CA ILE A 82 12.95 -9.93 8.12
C ILE A 82 14.47 -10.06 7.94
N ARG A 83 14.94 -11.28 7.74
CA ARG A 83 16.37 -11.63 7.65
C ARG A 83 16.62 -12.59 6.48
N PRO A 84 17.88 -12.74 6.04
CA PRO A 84 18.27 -13.76 5.10
C PRO A 84 17.84 -15.16 5.57
N GLY A 85 17.13 -15.87 4.68
CA GLY A 85 16.58 -17.19 4.96
C GLY A 85 15.10 -17.21 5.35
N ASP A 86 14.54 -16.07 5.77
CA ASP A 86 13.09 -15.95 5.99
C ASP A 86 12.35 -16.03 4.65
N GLU A 87 11.14 -16.59 4.67
CA GLU A 87 10.25 -16.66 3.53
C GLU A 87 9.06 -15.71 3.74
N VAL A 88 8.66 -15.02 2.67
CA VAL A 88 7.52 -14.10 2.66
C VAL A 88 6.57 -14.49 1.54
N ILE A 89 5.31 -14.75 1.88
CA ILE A 89 4.27 -15.10 0.91
C ILE A 89 3.64 -13.83 0.36
N VAL A 90 3.64 -13.69 -0.97
CA VAL A 90 3.04 -12.56 -1.70
C VAL A 90 2.18 -13.08 -2.86
N PRO A 91 1.16 -12.34 -3.35
CA PRO A 91 0.47 -12.73 -4.56
C PRO A 91 1.39 -12.68 -5.78
N SER A 92 1.18 -13.59 -6.73
CA SER A 92 1.94 -13.62 -7.99
C SER A 92 1.60 -12.43 -8.92
N TYR A 93 0.44 -11.79 -8.72
CA TYR A 93 0.00 -10.61 -9.45
C TYR A 93 0.03 -9.39 -8.53
N THR A 94 1.08 -8.60 -8.64
CA THR A 94 1.26 -7.37 -7.86
C THR A 94 2.29 -6.45 -8.50
N PHE A 95 2.42 -5.23 -7.98
CA PHE A 95 3.54 -4.37 -8.32
C PHE A 95 4.82 -4.90 -7.67
N VAL A 96 5.92 -4.78 -8.38
CA VAL A 96 7.22 -5.38 -8.00
C VAL A 96 7.70 -4.97 -6.60
N SER A 97 7.35 -3.79 -6.12
CA SER A 97 7.75 -3.29 -4.79
C SER A 97 7.23 -4.15 -3.65
N THR A 98 6.04 -4.78 -3.80
CA THR A 98 5.47 -5.67 -2.79
C THR A 98 6.44 -6.80 -2.44
N ALA A 99 7.12 -7.38 -3.43
CA ALA A 99 8.11 -8.42 -3.22
C ALA A 99 9.50 -7.85 -2.88
N LEU A 100 9.95 -6.84 -3.63
CA LEU A 100 11.31 -6.30 -3.50
C LEU A 100 11.61 -5.69 -2.15
N ALA A 101 10.62 -5.12 -1.46
CA ALA A 101 10.77 -4.59 -0.12
C ALA A 101 11.35 -5.63 0.86
N PHE A 102 10.87 -6.86 0.77
CA PHE A 102 11.31 -7.97 1.61
C PHE A 102 12.60 -8.62 1.09
N VAL A 103 12.78 -8.72 -0.23
CA VAL A 103 14.03 -9.19 -0.85
C VAL A 103 15.22 -8.34 -0.40
N ARG A 104 15.05 -7.03 -0.27
CA ARG A 104 16.10 -6.11 0.23
C ARG A 104 16.57 -6.43 1.66
N GLN A 105 15.72 -7.07 2.46
CA GLN A 105 16.09 -7.59 3.79
C GLN A 105 16.63 -9.03 3.74
N GLY A 106 16.73 -9.62 2.54
CA GLY A 106 17.27 -10.97 2.33
C GLY A 106 16.23 -12.08 2.36
N ALA A 107 14.93 -11.75 2.34
CA ALA A 107 13.89 -12.76 2.26
C ALA A 107 13.86 -13.48 0.91
N LYS A 108 13.45 -14.73 0.94
CA LYS A 108 13.01 -15.50 -0.21
C LYS A 108 11.51 -15.30 -0.40
N ILE A 109 11.10 -14.89 -1.58
CA ILE A 109 9.69 -14.71 -1.91
C ILE A 109 9.07 -16.05 -2.32
N VAL A 110 7.91 -16.32 -1.74
CA VAL A 110 7.04 -17.46 -2.08
C VAL A 110 5.78 -16.88 -2.72
N PHE A 111 5.60 -17.14 -4.00
CA PHE A 111 4.43 -16.62 -4.71
C PHE A 111 3.22 -17.52 -4.51
N ALA A 112 2.10 -16.91 -4.12
CA ALA A 112 0.79 -17.55 -4.12
C ALA A 112 0.03 -17.13 -5.38
N ASP A 113 -0.77 -18.05 -5.93
CA ASP A 113 -1.63 -17.76 -7.06
C ASP A 113 -2.71 -16.73 -6.69
N SER A 114 -3.21 -16.04 -7.71
CA SER A 114 -4.37 -15.16 -7.59
C SER A 114 -5.67 -15.93 -7.72
N GLU A 115 -6.73 -15.36 -7.17
CA GLU A 115 -8.10 -15.86 -7.40
C GLU A 115 -8.48 -15.81 -8.88
N THR A 116 -9.46 -16.60 -9.26
CA THR A 116 -9.94 -16.63 -10.66
C THR A 116 -10.74 -15.40 -11.06
N MET A 117 -11.39 -14.74 -10.11
CA MET A 117 -12.29 -13.60 -10.37
C MET A 117 -11.66 -12.26 -10.05
N THR A 118 -10.65 -12.23 -9.21
CA THR A 118 -9.92 -11.02 -8.82
C THR A 118 -8.42 -11.30 -8.88
N PRO A 119 -7.56 -10.27 -9.04
CA PRO A 119 -6.11 -10.45 -8.97
C PRO A 119 -5.60 -10.61 -7.53
N ASN A 120 -6.47 -10.61 -6.53
CA ASN A 120 -6.10 -10.79 -5.14
C ASN A 120 -5.55 -12.20 -4.88
N ILE A 121 -4.79 -12.34 -3.81
CA ILE A 121 -4.20 -13.62 -3.40
C ILE A 121 -5.30 -14.67 -3.14
N ASP A 122 -5.15 -15.87 -3.70
CA ASP A 122 -6.00 -17.02 -3.39
C ASP A 122 -5.66 -17.55 -1.99
N THR A 123 -6.49 -17.20 -1.01
CA THR A 123 -6.25 -17.56 0.39
C THR A 123 -6.26 -19.06 0.63
N SER A 124 -6.93 -19.85 -0.23
CA SER A 124 -6.96 -21.31 -0.14
C SER A 124 -5.58 -21.95 -0.43
N LYS A 125 -4.68 -21.22 -1.09
CA LYS A 125 -3.34 -21.70 -1.44
C LYS A 125 -2.29 -21.36 -0.38
N ILE A 126 -2.55 -20.36 0.46
CA ILE A 126 -1.54 -19.82 1.40
C ILE A 126 -1.01 -20.91 2.32
N GLU A 127 -1.90 -21.69 2.95
CA GLU A 127 -1.51 -22.65 3.97
C GLU A 127 -0.54 -23.72 3.46
N SER A 128 -0.71 -24.14 2.19
CA SER A 128 0.16 -25.13 1.55
C SER A 128 1.57 -24.61 1.22
N LEU A 129 1.75 -23.28 1.23
CA LEU A 129 3.02 -22.61 0.95
C LEU A 129 3.81 -22.31 2.22
N ILE A 130 3.24 -22.52 3.39
CA ILE A 130 3.89 -22.23 4.66
C ILE A 130 4.96 -23.27 4.96
N SER A 131 6.15 -22.81 5.28
CA SER A 131 7.28 -23.59 5.75
C SER A 131 7.73 -23.12 7.14
N PRO A 132 8.66 -23.83 7.81
CA PRO A 132 9.26 -23.35 9.06
C PRO A 132 9.98 -22.01 8.95
N ASN A 133 10.32 -21.57 7.74
CA ASN A 133 11.00 -20.31 7.46
C ASN A 133 10.02 -19.17 7.11
N THR A 134 8.75 -19.47 6.95
CA THR A 134 7.76 -18.44 6.61
C THR A 134 7.62 -17.45 7.76
N LYS A 135 7.74 -16.16 7.46
CA LYS A 135 7.73 -15.07 8.42
C LYS A 135 6.56 -14.13 8.28
N ALA A 136 6.10 -13.89 7.05
CA ALA A 136 5.04 -12.95 6.79
C ALA A 136 4.19 -13.35 5.57
N ILE A 137 2.94 -12.85 5.56
CA ILE A 137 2.04 -12.85 4.41
C ILE A 137 1.78 -11.39 4.06
N VAL A 138 1.88 -11.05 2.76
CA VAL A 138 1.68 -9.69 2.27
C VAL A 138 0.53 -9.69 1.26
N PRO A 139 -0.74 -9.60 1.71
CA PRO A 139 -1.86 -9.45 0.80
C PRO A 139 -1.81 -8.08 0.13
N VAL A 140 -2.30 -8.01 -1.11
CA VAL A 140 -2.42 -6.77 -1.89
C VAL A 140 -3.90 -6.55 -2.19
N HIS A 141 -4.44 -5.42 -1.77
CA HIS A 141 -5.83 -5.03 -2.04
C HIS A 141 -5.93 -4.38 -3.42
N TYR A 142 -5.84 -5.22 -4.46
CA TYR A 142 -5.72 -4.74 -5.83
C TYR A 142 -6.96 -3.94 -6.28
N ALA A 143 -6.73 -2.76 -6.85
CA ALA A 143 -7.79 -1.82 -7.26
C ALA A 143 -8.78 -1.46 -6.13
N GLY A 144 -8.37 -1.54 -4.86
CA GLY A 144 -9.21 -1.28 -3.71
C GLY A 144 -10.17 -2.42 -3.33
N VAL A 145 -10.07 -3.57 -4.01
CA VAL A 145 -10.85 -4.76 -3.65
C VAL A 145 -10.16 -5.48 -2.50
N ALA A 146 -10.89 -5.67 -1.40
CA ALA A 146 -10.34 -6.35 -0.22
C ALA A 146 -10.00 -7.82 -0.50
N CYS A 147 -8.84 -8.27 0.00
CA CYS A 147 -8.58 -9.70 0.17
C CYS A 147 -9.50 -10.27 1.27
N ASP A 148 -9.67 -11.58 1.33
CA ASP A 148 -10.33 -12.26 2.47
C ASP A 148 -9.42 -12.17 3.71
N MET A 149 -9.48 -11.02 4.38
CA MET A 149 -8.65 -10.74 5.54
C MET A 149 -8.98 -11.66 6.73
N GLU A 150 -10.22 -12.09 6.85
CA GLU A 150 -10.61 -13.00 7.93
C GLU A 150 -9.86 -14.35 7.79
N GLN A 151 -9.79 -14.89 6.59
CA GLN A 151 -9.03 -16.11 6.32
C GLN A 151 -7.52 -15.89 6.49
N ILE A 152 -6.98 -14.79 5.98
CA ILE A 152 -5.55 -14.46 6.09
C ILE A 152 -5.14 -14.35 7.55
N MET A 153 -5.89 -13.59 8.36
CA MET A 153 -5.59 -13.40 9.78
C MET A 153 -5.69 -14.72 10.55
N ARG A 154 -6.69 -15.57 10.26
CA ARG A 154 -6.79 -16.89 10.88
C ARG A 154 -5.58 -17.78 10.57
N ILE A 155 -5.06 -17.75 9.33
CA ILE A 155 -3.86 -18.49 8.96
C ILE A 155 -2.65 -17.89 9.68
N ALA A 156 -2.52 -16.57 9.67
CA ALA A 156 -1.40 -15.87 10.32
C ALA A 156 -1.34 -16.17 11.82
N ASP A 157 -2.46 -16.13 12.52
CA ASP A 157 -2.55 -16.45 13.95
C ASP A 157 -2.17 -17.90 14.23
N LYS A 158 -2.63 -18.84 13.39
CA LYS A 158 -2.32 -20.26 13.53
C LYS A 158 -0.83 -20.57 13.44
N TYR A 159 -0.13 -19.85 12.58
CA TYR A 159 1.29 -20.09 12.29
C TYR A 159 2.23 -19.05 12.91
N GLY A 160 1.71 -18.04 13.61
CA GLY A 160 2.49 -16.97 14.22
C GLY A 160 3.19 -16.06 13.21
N LEU A 161 2.51 -15.75 12.10
CA LEU A 161 3.05 -14.96 10.98
C LEU A 161 2.65 -13.49 11.09
N TRP A 162 3.51 -12.61 10.59
CA TRP A 162 3.15 -11.22 10.35
C TRP A 162 2.23 -11.09 9.14
N VAL A 163 1.30 -10.13 9.21
CA VAL A 163 0.52 -9.70 8.05
C VAL A 163 0.85 -8.26 7.76
N VAL A 164 1.25 -7.98 6.52
CA VAL A 164 1.52 -6.62 6.03
C VAL A 164 0.60 -6.36 4.85
N GLU A 165 -0.42 -5.53 5.04
CA GLU A 165 -1.34 -5.18 3.97
C GLU A 165 -0.70 -4.16 3.01
N ASP A 166 -0.53 -4.55 1.74
CA ASP A 166 -0.23 -3.59 0.67
C ASP A 166 -1.56 -2.95 0.22
N ALA A 167 -1.84 -1.81 0.80
CA ALA A 167 -3.04 -1.02 0.57
C ALA A 167 -2.79 0.19 -0.35
N ALA A 168 -1.76 0.13 -1.21
CA ALA A 168 -1.36 1.23 -2.11
C ALA A 168 -2.52 1.76 -2.96
N GLN A 169 -3.51 0.93 -3.27
CA GLN A 169 -4.68 1.26 -4.10
C GLN A 169 -5.99 1.27 -3.31
N ALA A 170 -5.94 1.23 -1.97
CA ALA A 170 -7.10 0.92 -1.14
C ALA A 170 -7.52 2.02 -0.15
N VAL A 171 -7.05 3.26 -0.36
CA VAL A 171 -7.54 4.40 0.43
C VAL A 171 -9.05 4.52 0.23
N ASP A 172 -9.78 4.69 1.34
CA ASP A 172 -11.24 4.77 1.38
C ASP A 172 -11.97 3.47 0.96
N SER A 173 -11.25 2.34 1.02
CA SER A 173 -11.81 1.00 0.86
C SER A 173 -11.96 0.33 2.22
N PHE A 174 -12.95 -0.57 2.34
CA PHE A 174 -13.34 -1.16 3.62
C PHE A 174 -13.56 -2.67 3.49
N TYR A 175 -13.21 -3.42 4.53
CA TYR A 175 -13.56 -4.82 4.72
C TYR A 175 -14.36 -4.97 6.02
N ASN A 176 -15.61 -5.46 5.92
CA ASN A 176 -16.52 -5.59 7.07
C ASN A 176 -16.62 -4.33 7.95
N GLY A 177 -16.66 -3.16 7.31
CA GLY A 177 -16.76 -1.86 8.00
C GLY A 177 -15.47 -1.34 8.61
N ARG A 178 -14.34 -2.01 8.41
CA ARG A 178 -13.00 -1.55 8.80
C ARG A 178 -12.23 -1.05 7.59
N PRO A 179 -11.53 0.08 7.69
CA PRO A 179 -10.67 0.53 6.61
C PRO A 179 -9.58 -0.51 6.30
N LEU A 180 -9.26 -0.68 5.01
CA LEU A 180 -8.14 -1.54 4.62
C LEU A 180 -6.80 -0.91 5.03
N GLY A 181 -5.84 -1.74 5.41
CA GLY A 181 -4.55 -1.30 5.92
C GLY A 181 -4.58 -0.86 7.39
N SER A 182 -5.56 -1.32 8.20
CA SER A 182 -5.75 -0.90 9.59
C SER A 182 -5.41 -1.98 10.63
#